data_07de59a631a81f48c69ef11e142e146e
#
_entry.id   07de59a631a81f48c69ef11e142e146e
#
_cell.length_a   1.000
_cell.length_b   1.000
_cell.length_c   1.000
_cell.angle_alpha   90.00
_cell.angle_beta   90.00
_cell.angle_gamma   90.00
#
_symmetry.space_group_name_H-M   'P 1'
#
loop_
_entity.id
_entity.type
_entity.pdbx_description
1 polymer ?
#
loop_
_entity_poly.entity_id
_entity_poly.type
_entity_poly.pdbx_seq_one_letter_code
_entity_poly.pdbx_strand_id
1 'polypeptide(L)'
;MAPLSFSYRRLLTALLAAVLAVAASVAYAQRIWVGGGRWYRTPPKWATPANFDGSFNYCRAFYTSDRHEDGGSGWDTDFPGADNNFSVRLAELTFVHVKLDETGQPDYVVLRVTDPLLGRCPFLHFEDAGTARFTDEEVTSLRAYLMKGGFLTVDDYWGTRAWDQWAEEIGRVLPPSRYPIADIPLNHPIMHTLYDVKEIEQVSSIQFWMRNGGSVSERAWMNDSPHVNFRGISDEKGRLMVVMAHNTDLPDTWEREGENQEYFDRFSPNGYAVGVNVALYAMTH
;
A
#
# COMPACT_ATOMS: atom_id res chain seq x y z
N MET A 1 42.16 -41.29 -20.14
CA MET A 1 41.60 -39.96 -19.89
C MET A 1 42.70 -39.07 -19.37
N ALA A 2 43.07 -38.04 -20.11
CA ALA A 2 44.12 -37.10 -19.67
C ALA A 2 43.59 -36.21 -18.54
N PRO A 3 44.35 -35.96 -17.49
CA PRO A 3 43.91 -35.08 -16.40
C PRO A 3 43.83 -33.65 -16.93
N LEU A 4 42.68 -32.96 -16.65
CA LEU A 4 42.47 -31.55 -16.96
C LEU A 4 43.63 -30.70 -16.40
N SER A 5 44.15 -29.78 -17.24
CA SER A 5 45.26 -28.92 -16.83
C SER A 5 44.88 -28.06 -15.60
N PHE A 6 45.86 -27.71 -14.77
CA PHE A 6 45.68 -26.98 -13.53
C PHE A 6 44.97 -25.62 -13.70
N SER A 7 45.19 -24.97 -14.85
CA SER A 7 44.48 -23.72 -15.23
C SER A 7 43.00 -23.96 -15.55
N TYR A 8 42.64 -25.07 -16.16
CA TYR A 8 41.26 -25.41 -16.48
C TYR A 8 40.44 -25.75 -15.23
N ARG A 9 41.07 -26.37 -14.23
CA ARG A 9 40.44 -26.63 -12.92
C ARG A 9 40.15 -25.34 -12.16
N ARG A 10 41.06 -24.37 -12.20
CA ARG A 10 40.85 -23.03 -11.57
C ARG A 10 39.74 -22.24 -12.28
N LEU A 11 39.64 -22.32 -13.60
CA LEU A 11 38.58 -21.69 -14.35
C LEU A 11 37.19 -22.27 -14.03
N LEU A 12 37.13 -23.62 -13.97
CA LEU A 12 35.90 -24.34 -13.61
C LEU A 12 35.45 -24.03 -12.15
N THR A 13 36.38 -23.98 -11.21
CA THR A 13 36.04 -23.60 -9.82
C THR A 13 35.59 -22.15 -9.70
N ALA A 14 36.21 -21.22 -10.45
CA ALA A 14 35.78 -19.83 -10.46
C ALA A 14 34.40 -19.65 -11.10
N LEU A 15 34.12 -20.37 -12.20
CA LEU A 15 32.79 -20.39 -12.82
C LEU A 15 31.71 -20.98 -11.91
N LEU A 16 32.03 -22.09 -11.24
CA LEU A 16 31.11 -22.72 -10.28
C LEU A 16 30.82 -21.81 -9.09
N ALA A 17 31.85 -21.14 -8.56
CA ALA A 17 31.71 -20.16 -7.47
C ALA A 17 30.87 -18.95 -7.90
N ALA A 18 31.05 -18.45 -9.14
CA ALA A 18 30.24 -17.36 -9.68
C ALA A 18 28.76 -17.77 -9.86
N VAL A 19 28.50 -18.98 -10.38
CA VAL A 19 27.14 -19.53 -10.53
C VAL A 19 26.49 -19.72 -9.17
N LEU A 20 27.22 -20.24 -8.17
CA LEU A 20 26.71 -20.40 -6.82
C LEU A 20 26.46 -19.05 -6.13
N ALA A 21 27.30 -18.04 -6.37
CA ALA A 21 27.11 -16.69 -5.85
C ALA A 21 25.87 -16.02 -6.48
N VAL A 22 25.66 -16.18 -7.79
CA VAL A 22 24.46 -15.71 -8.48
C VAL A 22 23.22 -16.45 -8.00
N ALA A 23 23.27 -17.78 -7.87
CA ALA A 23 22.18 -18.58 -7.33
C ALA A 23 21.85 -18.22 -5.87
N ALA A 24 22.86 -17.94 -5.04
CA ALA A 24 22.69 -17.50 -3.67
C ALA A 24 22.10 -16.08 -3.59
N SER A 25 22.51 -15.16 -4.47
CA SER A 25 21.95 -13.81 -4.54
C SER A 25 20.49 -13.81 -5.02
N VAL A 26 20.14 -14.66 -5.98
CA VAL A 26 18.75 -14.88 -6.44
C VAL A 26 17.93 -15.52 -5.31
N ALA A 27 18.47 -16.54 -4.62
CA ALA A 27 17.80 -17.17 -3.47
C ALA A 27 17.67 -16.22 -2.27
N TYR A 28 18.62 -15.31 -2.09
CA TYR A 28 18.54 -14.27 -1.04
C TYR A 28 17.54 -13.17 -1.41
N ALA A 29 17.49 -12.76 -2.68
CA ALA A 29 16.47 -11.85 -3.19
C ALA A 29 15.05 -12.45 -3.10
N GLN A 30 14.92 -13.78 -3.27
CA GLN A 30 13.67 -14.51 -3.03
C GLN A 30 13.36 -14.70 -1.52
N ARG A 31 14.34 -14.53 -0.65
CA ARG A 31 14.20 -14.54 0.81
C ARG A 31 14.01 -13.15 1.42
N ILE A 32 14.02 -12.09 0.63
CA ILE A 32 13.46 -10.82 1.09
C ILE A 32 12.04 -11.16 1.50
N TRP A 33 11.81 -11.04 2.78
CA TRP A 33 10.59 -11.46 3.44
C TRP A 33 9.41 -10.69 2.85
N VAL A 34 8.68 -11.34 1.98
CA VAL A 34 7.42 -10.88 1.45
C VAL A 34 6.42 -11.31 2.49
N GLY A 35 6.01 -10.42 3.38
CA GLY A 35 5.09 -10.67 4.47
C GLY A 35 3.82 -11.33 3.98
N GLY A 36 3.16 -12.17 4.76
CA GLY A 36 1.90 -12.75 4.39
C GLY A 36 1.62 -14.13 4.93
N GLY A 37 0.38 -14.40 5.15
CA GLY A 37 -0.16 -15.64 5.65
C GLY A 37 0.16 -16.87 4.80
N ARG A 38 0.08 -18.02 5.40
CA ARG A 38 0.65 -19.32 5.06
C ARG A 38 0.29 -19.95 3.71
N TRP A 39 -0.62 -19.42 2.87
CA TRP A 39 -1.22 -20.31 1.89
C TRP A 39 -1.18 -19.92 0.41
N TYR A 40 -0.98 -18.73 -0.03
CA TYR A 40 -0.76 -18.37 -1.44
C TYR A 40 -0.28 -16.92 -1.54
N ARG A 41 1.05 -16.72 -1.53
CA ARG A 41 1.60 -15.40 -1.76
C ARG A 41 1.66 -15.12 -3.25
N THR A 42 0.94 -14.13 -3.69
CA THR A 42 1.17 -13.57 -5.01
C THR A 42 2.51 -12.85 -5.00
N PRO A 43 3.45 -13.22 -5.88
CA PRO A 43 4.73 -12.51 -5.94
C PRO A 43 4.51 -11.05 -6.32
N PRO A 44 5.31 -10.11 -5.78
CA PRO A 44 5.19 -8.71 -6.13
C PRO A 44 5.43 -8.50 -7.63
N LYS A 45 4.52 -7.77 -8.27
CA LYS A 45 4.65 -7.33 -9.66
C LYS A 45 5.46 -6.03 -9.67
N TRP A 46 6.78 -6.18 -9.72
CA TRP A 46 7.69 -5.03 -9.67
C TRP A 46 7.48 -4.09 -10.86
N ALA A 47 7.46 -2.80 -10.57
CA ALA A 47 7.31 -1.78 -11.59
C ALA A 47 8.46 -1.79 -12.60
N THR A 48 8.11 -1.56 -13.86
CA THR A 48 9.03 -1.34 -14.97
C THR A 48 8.66 -0.05 -15.71
N PRO A 49 9.55 0.56 -16.48
CA PRO A 49 9.19 1.73 -17.27
C PRO A 49 7.99 1.53 -18.20
N ALA A 50 7.73 0.30 -18.66
CA ALA A 50 6.63 -0.04 -19.57
C ALA A 50 5.25 0.02 -18.90
N ASN A 51 5.19 -0.07 -17.55
CA ASN A 51 3.93 0.07 -16.84
C ASN A 51 3.39 1.51 -16.87
N PHE A 52 4.24 2.51 -17.11
CA PHE A 52 3.87 3.92 -17.02
C PHE A 52 3.76 4.57 -18.40
N ASP A 53 2.59 4.47 -19.01
CA ASP A 53 2.25 5.06 -20.31
C ASP A 53 1.36 6.30 -20.22
N GLY A 54 1.07 6.77 -18.99
CA GLY A 54 0.17 7.88 -18.72
C GLY A 54 -1.21 7.45 -18.23
N SER A 55 -1.53 6.15 -18.30
CA SER A 55 -2.73 5.58 -17.67
C SER A 55 -2.55 5.43 -16.17
N PHE A 56 -3.64 5.35 -15.43
CA PHE A 56 -3.62 5.05 -14.00
C PHE A 56 -3.10 3.64 -13.75
N ASN A 57 -2.15 3.53 -12.85
CA ASN A 57 -1.70 2.28 -12.24
C ASN A 57 -1.92 2.36 -10.73
N TYR A 58 -2.46 1.31 -10.15
CA TYR A 58 -2.44 1.19 -8.70
C TYR A 58 -0.99 0.94 -8.25
N CYS A 59 -0.42 1.87 -7.54
CA CYS A 59 0.95 1.79 -7.06
C CYS A 59 0.96 1.40 -5.58
N ARG A 60 1.37 0.18 -5.30
CA ARG A 60 1.53 -0.33 -3.94
C ARG A 60 2.97 -0.17 -3.47
N ALA A 61 3.15 0.38 -2.28
CA ALA A 61 4.46 0.56 -1.69
C ALA A 61 4.98 -0.74 -1.06
N PHE A 62 6.20 -1.10 -1.41
CA PHE A 62 7.00 -2.07 -0.65
C PHE A 62 7.93 -1.29 0.27
N TYR A 63 7.74 -1.43 1.57
CA TYR A 63 8.48 -0.71 2.61
C TYR A 63 9.06 -1.69 3.65
N THR A 64 10.04 -1.22 4.41
CA THR A 64 10.65 -2.01 5.49
C THR A 64 9.75 -2.02 6.73
N SER A 65 9.51 -3.22 7.27
CA SER A 65 8.78 -3.45 8.52
C SER A 65 9.67 -4.11 9.56
N ASP A 66 9.46 -3.85 10.83
CA ASP A 66 10.18 -4.48 11.95
C ASP A 66 9.35 -5.44 12.79
N ARG A 67 8.03 -5.51 12.52
CA ARG A 67 7.09 -6.39 13.23
C ARG A 67 5.91 -6.80 12.36
N HIS A 68 5.03 -7.62 12.91
CA HIS A 68 3.73 -7.98 12.37
C HIS A 68 2.62 -7.48 13.28
N GLU A 69 1.47 -7.23 12.71
CA GLU A 69 0.21 -7.07 13.42
C GLU A 69 -0.65 -8.33 13.32
N ASP A 70 -1.57 -8.49 14.27
CA ASP A 70 -2.61 -9.51 14.16
C ASP A 70 -3.58 -9.10 13.04
N GLY A 71 -3.71 -9.93 12.02
CA GLY A 71 -4.55 -9.66 10.86
C GLY A 71 -3.80 -9.05 9.67
N GLY A 72 -2.73 -8.30 9.92
CA GLY A 72 -1.91 -7.68 8.87
C GLY A 72 -0.67 -8.48 8.51
N SER A 73 -0.16 -8.26 7.31
CA SER A 73 1.06 -8.88 6.79
C SER A 73 2.11 -7.87 6.31
N GLY A 74 1.89 -6.60 6.60
CA GLY A 74 2.71 -5.49 6.11
C GLY A 74 2.25 -5.05 4.72
N TRP A 75 3.17 -4.69 3.85
CA TRP A 75 2.89 -4.12 2.54
C TRP A 75 1.98 -4.98 1.64
N ASP A 76 1.91 -6.31 1.85
CA ASP A 76 1.12 -7.25 1.04
C ASP A 76 -0.22 -7.66 1.65
N THR A 77 -0.67 -6.97 2.70
CA THR A 77 -2.05 -7.07 3.18
C THR A 77 -3.00 -6.68 2.05
N ASP A 78 -4.05 -7.45 1.82
CA ASP A 78 -5.07 -7.29 0.75
C ASP A 78 -4.53 -7.35 -0.69
N PHE A 79 -3.26 -7.69 -0.85
CA PHE A 79 -2.61 -7.77 -2.16
C PHE A 79 -2.86 -9.13 -2.83
N PRO A 80 -3.17 -9.16 -4.12
CA PRO A 80 -3.42 -8.07 -5.06
C PRO A 80 -4.91 -7.77 -5.26
N GLY A 81 -5.78 -8.36 -4.43
CA GLY A 81 -7.23 -8.25 -4.58
C GLY A 81 -7.71 -6.81 -4.56
N ALA A 82 -7.26 -6.05 -3.56
CA ALA A 82 -7.62 -4.65 -3.42
C ALA A 82 -7.14 -3.81 -4.62
N ASP A 83 -5.90 -3.99 -5.07
CA ASP A 83 -5.31 -3.24 -6.17
C ASP A 83 -6.07 -3.44 -7.49
N ASN A 84 -6.42 -4.70 -7.76
CA ASN A 84 -7.15 -5.09 -8.96
C ASN A 84 -8.60 -4.57 -8.94
N ASN A 85 -9.35 -4.89 -7.88
CA ASN A 85 -10.78 -4.57 -7.80
C ASN A 85 -11.03 -3.07 -7.75
N PHE A 86 -10.18 -2.32 -7.01
CA PHE A 86 -10.24 -0.87 -7.04
C PHE A 86 -10.04 -0.31 -8.44
N SER A 87 -9.05 -0.81 -9.18
CA SER A 87 -8.75 -0.36 -10.54
C SER A 87 -9.90 -0.66 -11.51
N VAL A 88 -10.55 -1.83 -11.40
CA VAL A 88 -11.76 -2.16 -12.16
C VAL A 88 -12.86 -1.11 -11.91
N ARG A 89 -13.17 -0.87 -10.63
CA ARG A 89 -14.25 0.06 -10.28
C ARG A 89 -13.91 1.51 -10.58
N LEU A 90 -12.64 1.91 -10.44
CA LEU A 90 -12.22 3.25 -10.86
C LEU A 90 -12.49 3.48 -12.36
N ALA A 91 -12.20 2.49 -13.21
CA ALA A 91 -12.50 2.57 -14.64
C ALA A 91 -14.00 2.59 -14.95
N GLU A 92 -14.82 1.85 -14.19
CA GLU A 92 -16.26 1.78 -14.38
C GLU A 92 -16.99 3.04 -13.87
N LEU A 93 -16.53 3.59 -12.76
CA LEU A 93 -17.19 4.71 -12.08
C LEU A 93 -16.73 6.09 -12.55
N THR A 94 -15.64 6.14 -13.33
CA THR A 94 -15.02 7.39 -13.75
C THR A 94 -14.61 7.34 -15.24
N PHE A 95 -14.03 8.44 -15.75
CA PHE A 95 -13.39 8.48 -17.08
C PHE A 95 -11.87 8.26 -17.00
N VAL A 96 -11.35 7.74 -15.87
CA VAL A 96 -9.93 7.46 -15.73
C VAL A 96 -9.54 6.28 -16.61
N HIS A 97 -8.54 6.50 -17.45
CA HIS A 97 -7.92 5.41 -18.20
C HIS A 97 -7.02 4.60 -17.28
N VAL A 98 -7.46 3.40 -16.92
CA VAL A 98 -6.68 2.47 -16.13
C VAL A 98 -5.78 1.65 -17.04
N LYS A 99 -4.53 1.46 -16.64
CA LYS A 99 -3.60 0.58 -17.34
C LYS A 99 -4.14 -0.84 -17.35
N LEU A 100 -4.09 -1.48 -18.52
CA LEU A 100 -4.42 -2.89 -18.67
C LEU A 100 -3.15 -3.71 -18.93
N ASP A 101 -3.12 -4.91 -18.39
CA ASP A 101 -2.09 -5.90 -18.68
C ASP A 101 -2.34 -6.59 -20.04
N GLU A 102 -1.47 -7.54 -20.39
CA GLU A 102 -1.55 -8.29 -21.66
C GLU A 102 -2.83 -9.14 -21.80
N THR A 103 -3.51 -9.41 -20.68
CA THR A 103 -4.77 -10.17 -20.65
C THR A 103 -6.01 -9.27 -20.70
N GLY A 104 -5.82 -7.95 -20.67
CA GLY A 104 -6.89 -6.95 -20.64
C GLY A 104 -7.48 -6.71 -19.25
N GLN A 105 -6.82 -7.19 -18.21
CA GLN A 105 -7.20 -6.89 -16.83
C GLN A 105 -6.48 -5.63 -16.33
N PRO A 106 -7.06 -4.90 -15.36
CA PRO A 106 -6.39 -3.78 -14.75
C PRO A 106 -5.01 -4.14 -14.23
N ASP A 107 -4.05 -3.30 -14.52
CA ASP A 107 -2.68 -3.46 -14.08
C ASP A 107 -2.46 -2.78 -12.72
N TYR A 108 -1.53 -3.32 -11.94
CA TYR A 108 -1.05 -2.76 -10.69
C TYR A 108 0.46 -3.00 -10.62
N VAL A 109 1.15 -2.21 -9.83
CA VAL A 109 2.60 -2.34 -9.64
C VAL A 109 2.99 -2.23 -8.19
N VAL A 110 4.02 -2.97 -7.83
CA VAL A 110 4.69 -2.86 -6.53
C VAL A 110 5.99 -2.09 -6.72
N LEU A 111 6.24 -1.08 -5.89
CA LEU A 111 7.47 -0.30 -5.91
C LEU A 111 8.10 -0.27 -4.52
N ARG A 112 9.41 -0.42 -4.47
CA ARG A 112 10.14 -0.02 -3.27
C ARG A 112 10.04 1.49 -3.13
N VAL A 113 9.93 2.00 -1.91
CA VAL A 113 9.92 3.46 -1.69
C VAL A 113 11.22 4.14 -2.13
N THR A 114 12.27 3.36 -2.42
CA THR A 114 13.55 3.82 -3.00
C THR A 114 13.63 3.64 -4.52
N ASP A 115 12.58 3.12 -5.16
CA ASP A 115 12.59 2.85 -6.59
C ASP A 115 12.67 4.17 -7.40
N PRO A 116 13.54 4.27 -8.41
CA PRO A 116 13.64 5.46 -9.25
C PRO A 116 12.35 5.75 -10.05
N LEU A 117 11.47 4.77 -10.23
CA LEU A 117 10.17 4.95 -10.87
C LEU A 117 9.09 5.48 -9.92
N LEU A 118 9.37 5.62 -8.62
CA LEU A 118 8.40 6.09 -7.64
C LEU A 118 7.72 7.40 -8.05
N GLY A 119 8.47 8.33 -8.64
CA GLY A 119 7.93 9.59 -9.15
C GLY A 119 6.96 9.47 -10.34
N ARG A 120 6.74 8.26 -10.87
CA ARG A 120 5.73 7.99 -11.90
C ARG A 120 4.35 7.65 -11.31
N CYS A 121 4.29 7.37 -10.00
CA CYS A 121 3.06 7.06 -9.29
C CYS A 121 2.41 8.35 -8.78
N PRO A 122 1.25 8.77 -9.30
CA PRO A 122 0.54 9.92 -8.74
C PRO A 122 -0.11 9.60 -7.38
N PHE A 123 -0.31 8.31 -7.14
CA PHE A 123 -0.97 7.73 -5.97
C PHE A 123 -0.15 6.54 -5.50
N LEU A 124 0.33 6.57 -4.28
CA LEU A 124 1.07 5.48 -3.65
C LEU A 124 0.28 4.99 -2.44
N HIS A 125 0.07 3.69 -2.35
CA HIS A 125 -0.70 3.09 -1.28
C HIS A 125 0.17 2.28 -0.32
N PHE A 126 0.01 2.54 0.98
CA PHE A 126 0.60 1.79 2.09
C PHE A 126 -0.51 1.06 2.83
N GLU A 127 -0.38 -0.24 2.93
CA GLU A 127 -1.22 -1.13 3.73
C GLU A 127 -0.49 -1.48 5.01
N ASP A 128 -1.21 -1.75 6.12
CA ASP A 128 -0.67 -2.17 7.42
C ASP A 128 0.52 -1.30 7.89
N ALA A 129 0.40 0.01 7.68
CA ALA A 129 1.49 0.96 7.86
C ALA A 129 1.98 1.07 9.31
N GLY A 130 1.19 0.60 10.27
CA GLY A 130 1.58 0.54 11.68
C GLY A 130 2.78 -0.35 11.96
N THR A 131 3.22 -1.15 10.99
CA THR A 131 4.41 -2.01 11.08
C THR A 131 5.65 -1.39 10.44
N ALA A 132 5.53 -0.24 9.78
CA ALA A 132 6.62 0.40 9.06
C ALA A 132 7.79 0.78 9.99
N ARG A 133 9.01 0.55 9.49
CA ARG A 133 10.27 0.98 10.11
C ARG A 133 11.25 1.36 8.99
N PHE A 134 11.17 2.61 8.56
CA PHE A 134 11.91 3.09 7.40
C PHE A 134 13.43 3.16 7.63
N THR A 135 14.18 2.73 6.64
CA THR A 135 15.60 3.08 6.55
C THR A 135 15.77 4.57 6.25
N ASP A 136 16.95 5.14 6.48
CA ASP A 136 17.21 6.55 6.17
C ASP A 136 17.12 6.84 4.67
N GLU A 137 17.41 5.84 3.82
CA GLU A 137 17.24 5.93 2.38
C GLU A 137 15.76 6.00 2.01
N GLU A 138 14.91 5.16 2.60
CA GLU A 138 13.45 5.19 2.40
C GLU A 138 12.85 6.53 2.86
N VAL A 139 13.27 7.05 4.03
CA VAL A 139 12.85 8.38 4.52
C VAL A 139 13.20 9.48 3.51
N THR A 140 14.42 9.45 2.99
CA THR A 140 14.89 10.48 2.03
C THR A 140 14.13 10.41 0.72
N SER A 141 13.91 9.20 0.21
CA SER A 141 13.21 8.98 -1.06
C SER A 141 11.73 9.33 -0.97
N LEU A 142 11.05 8.88 0.10
CA LEU A 142 9.63 9.17 0.31
C LEU A 142 9.38 10.67 0.50
N ARG A 143 10.25 11.35 1.27
CA ARG A 143 10.20 12.82 1.37
C ARG A 143 10.34 13.49 0.01
N ALA A 144 11.32 13.08 -0.79
CA ALA A 144 11.54 13.65 -2.12
C ALA A 144 10.32 13.41 -3.05
N TYR A 145 9.68 12.24 -2.97
CA TYR A 145 8.47 11.93 -3.71
C TYR A 145 7.32 12.88 -3.34
N LEU A 146 7.01 13.00 -2.05
CA LEU A 146 5.90 13.84 -1.55
C LEU A 146 6.12 15.32 -1.86
N MET A 147 7.35 15.81 -1.68
CA MET A 147 7.72 17.22 -1.96
C MET A 147 7.69 17.57 -3.45
N LYS A 148 7.78 16.57 -4.35
CA LYS A 148 7.67 16.76 -5.81
C LYS A 148 6.26 16.62 -6.37
N GLY A 149 5.24 16.51 -5.50
CA GLY A 149 3.85 16.39 -5.91
C GLY A 149 3.27 14.99 -5.76
N GLY A 150 4.03 14.02 -5.26
CA GLY A 150 3.53 12.70 -4.94
C GLY A 150 2.45 12.73 -3.86
N PHE A 151 1.65 11.68 -3.81
CA PHE A 151 0.55 11.52 -2.87
C PHE A 151 0.58 10.13 -2.25
N LEU A 152 0.40 10.05 -0.94
CA LEU A 152 0.43 8.82 -0.18
C LEU A 152 -0.92 8.57 0.49
N THR A 153 -1.48 7.38 0.31
CA THR A 153 -2.58 6.88 1.14
C THR A 153 -2.10 5.78 2.06
N VAL A 154 -2.65 5.75 3.25
CA VAL A 154 -2.25 4.85 4.33
C VAL A 154 -3.48 4.28 4.98
N ASP A 155 -3.58 2.96 5.06
CA ASP A 155 -4.76 2.26 5.55
C ASP A 155 -4.41 1.01 6.37
N ASP A 156 -5.44 0.37 6.93
CA ASP A 156 -5.44 -0.90 7.65
C ASP A 156 -4.35 -0.99 8.74
N TYR A 157 -4.39 -0.09 9.71
CA TYR A 157 -3.57 -0.18 10.92
C TYR A 157 -4.36 0.23 12.15
N TRP A 158 -4.21 -0.51 13.23
CA TRP A 158 -5.18 -0.54 14.32
C TRP A 158 -4.56 -0.29 15.68
N GLY A 159 -5.24 0.57 16.47
CA GLY A 159 -4.90 0.83 17.86
C GLY A 159 -3.73 1.79 18.06
N THR A 160 -3.45 2.06 19.33
CA THR A 160 -2.48 3.07 19.76
C THR A 160 -1.07 2.73 19.31
N ARG A 161 -0.66 1.46 19.41
CA ARG A 161 0.70 1.05 19.06
C ARG A 161 1.03 1.25 17.58
N ALA A 162 0.09 0.89 16.71
CA ALA A 162 0.24 1.06 15.27
C ALA A 162 0.28 2.54 14.89
N TRP A 163 -0.60 3.33 15.52
CA TRP A 163 -0.59 4.78 15.35
C TRP A 163 0.72 5.43 15.77
N ASP A 164 1.22 5.11 16.96
CA ASP A 164 2.45 5.70 17.50
C ASP A 164 3.65 5.39 16.61
N GLN A 165 3.76 4.14 16.15
CA GLN A 165 4.83 3.74 15.24
C GLN A 165 4.72 4.45 13.88
N TRP A 166 3.54 4.48 13.29
CA TRP A 166 3.33 5.19 12.04
C TRP A 166 3.60 6.70 12.18
N ALA A 167 3.10 7.33 13.24
CA ALA A 167 3.31 8.76 13.48
C ALA A 167 4.81 9.10 13.66
N GLU A 168 5.57 8.23 14.33
CA GLU A 168 7.02 8.35 14.43
C GLU A 168 7.69 8.29 13.06
N GLU A 169 7.36 7.28 12.25
CA GLU A 169 8.01 7.05 10.96
C GLU A 169 7.64 8.12 9.92
N ILE A 170 6.37 8.49 9.80
CA ILE A 170 5.99 9.58 8.89
C ILE A 170 6.55 10.93 9.36
N GLY A 171 6.72 11.12 10.67
CA GLY A 171 7.37 12.30 11.24
C GLY A 171 8.85 12.42 10.89
N ARG A 172 9.55 11.31 10.62
CA ARG A 172 10.92 11.32 10.06
C ARG A 172 10.91 11.77 8.59
N VAL A 173 9.86 11.41 7.85
CA VAL A 173 9.68 11.82 6.44
C VAL A 173 9.27 13.29 6.36
N LEU A 174 8.22 13.67 7.08
CA LEU A 174 7.64 15.01 7.12
C LEU A 174 7.63 15.52 8.56
N PRO A 175 8.66 16.27 8.98
CA PRO A 175 8.79 16.74 10.36
C PRO A 175 7.53 17.49 10.86
N PRO A 176 6.91 17.07 11.97
CA PRO A 176 5.60 17.58 12.41
C PRO A 176 5.61 19.07 12.82
N SER A 177 6.79 19.63 13.10
CA SER A 177 6.95 21.07 13.31
C SER A 177 6.65 21.91 12.08
N ARG A 178 6.75 21.33 10.89
CA ARG A 178 6.48 22.00 9.62
C ARG A 178 5.29 21.40 8.89
N TYR A 179 5.04 20.13 9.06
CA TYR A 179 4.01 19.34 8.40
C TYR A 179 3.18 18.59 9.46
N PRO A 180 2.32 19.29 10.21
CA PRO A 180 1.54 18.66 11.25
C PRO A 180 0.52 17.68 10.69
N ILE A 181 0.28 16.59 11.42
CA ILE A 181 -0.87 15.71 11.17
C ILE A 181 -2.12 16.42 11.67
N ALA A 182 -3.16 16.48 10.84
CA ALA A 182 -4.44 17.10 11.19
C ALA A 182 -5.60 16.21 10.75
N ASP A 183 -6.74 16.30 11.44
CA ASP A 183 -7.97 15.66 11.02
C ASP A 183 -8.45 16.29 9.70
N ILE A 184 -8.93 15.45 8.77
CA ILE A 184 -9.55 15.88 7.52
C ILE A 184 -11.06 15.99 7.76
N PRO A 185 -11.62 17.21 7.79
CA PRO A 185 -13.03 17.36 8.05
C PRO A 185 -13.89 16.96 6.84
N LEU A 186 -15.13 16.57 7.07
CA LEU A 186 -16.05 16.13 6.01
C LEU A 186 -16.35 17.20 4.94
N ASN A 187 -16.13 18.47 5.23
CA ASN A 187 -16.25 19.55 4.26
C ASN A 187 -14.95 19.82 3.45
N HIS A 188 -13.91 19.01 3.65
CA HIS A 188 -12.68 19.13 2.86
C HIS A 188 -12.95 18.75 1.39
N PRO A 189 -12.33 19.41 0.39
CA PRO A 189 -12.54 19.11 -1.04
C PRO A 189 -12.37 17.64 -1.42
N ILE A 190 -11.47 16.90 -0.75
CA ILE A 190 -11.25 15.47 -1.01
C ILE A 190 -12.52 14.63 -0.77
N MET A 191 -13.42 15.06 0.14
CA MET A 191 -14.67 14.37 0.41
C MET A 191 -15.74 14.60 -0.67
N HIS A 192 -15.47 15.51 -1.61
CA HIS A 192 -16.43 15.95 -2.63
C HIS A 192 -15.82 15.96 -4.05
N THR A 193 -14.73 15.23 -4.26
CA THR A 193 -14.03 15.24 -5.57
C THR A 193 -14.93 14.70 -6.68
N LEU A 194 -15.64 13.61 -6.44
CA LEU A 194 -16.66 13.05 -7.32
C LEU A 194 -17.94 12.72 -6.53
N TYR A 195 -17.78 12.00 -5.44
CA TYR A 195 -18.87 11.58 -4.56
C TYR A 195 -18.96 12.50 -3.34
N ASP A 196 -20.19 12.72 -2.86
CA ASP A 196 -20.45 13.51 -1.67
C ASP A 196 -20.39 12.60 -0.42
N VAL A 197 -19.17 12.34 0.07
CA VAL A 197 -18.91 11.50 1.23
C VAL A 197 -19.39 12.21 2.50
N LYS A 198 -20.29 11.57 3.25
CA LYS A 198 -20.90 12.12 4.47
C LYS A 198 -20.28 11.60 5.76
N GLU A 199 -19.58 10.48 5.69
CA GLU A 199 -18.89 9.87 6.82
C GLU A 199 -17.72 9.00 6.34
N ILE A 200 -16.75 8.78 7.19
CA ILE A 200 -15.76 7.73 7.04
C ILE A 200 -16.16 6.63 8.00
N GLU A 201 -16.57 5.51 7.46
CA GLU A 201 -17.01 4.37 8.26
C GLU A 201 -15.80 3.63 8.87
N GLN A 202 -16.01 3.09 10.07
CA GLN A 202 -15.10 2.10 10.61
C GLN A 202 -15.45 0.74 9.98
N VAL A 203 -14.49 0.15 9.31
CA VAL A 203 -14.62 -1.14 8.60
C VAL A 203 -13.54 -2.05 9.11
N SER A 204 -13.89 -3.26 9.50
CA SER A 204 -12.93 -4.33 9.79
C SER A 204 -12.83 -5.29 8.62
N SER A 205 -11.81 -6.13 8.59
CA SER A 205 -11.70 -7.17 7.58
C SER A 205 -12.96 -8.04 7.53
N ILE A 206 -13.35 -8.47 6.33
CA ILE A 206 -14.55 -9.28 6.12
C ILE A 206 -14.51 -10.56 6.98
N GLN A 207 -13.34 -11.18 7.14
CA GLN A 207 -13.20 -12.38 7.99
C GLN A 207 -13.41 -12.05 9.47
N PHE A 208 -12.89 -10.91 9.93
CA PHE A 208 -13.09 -10.47 11.30
C PHE A 208 -14.57 -10.18 11.54
N TRP A 209 -15.21 -9.43 10.65
CA TRP A 209 -16.63 -9.09 10.71
C TRP A 209 -17.51 -10.32 10.80
N MET A 210 -17.32 -11.31 9.91
CA MET A 210 -18.08 -12.56 9.91
C MET A 210 -17.88 -13.39 11.18
N ARG A 211 -16.66 -13.43 11.73
CA ARG A 211 -16.33 -14.24 12.91
C ARG A 211 -16.70 -13.59 14.23
N ASN A 212 -16.86 -12.26 14.25
CA ASN A 212 -17.08 -11.49 15.47
C ASN A 212 -18.44 -10.79 15.50
N GLY A 213 -19.46 -11.40 14.88
CA GLY A 213 -20.86 -10.96 14.98
C GLY A 213 -21.12 -9.57 14.39
N GLY A 214 -20.40 -9.20 13.34
CA GLY A 214 -20.53 -7.90 12.66
C GLY A 214 -19.77 -6.76 13.33
N SER A 215 -18.77 -7.07 14.18
CA SER A 215 -17.90 -6.04 14.78
C SER A 215 -17.06 -5.34 13.71
N VAL A 216 -17.03 -4.01 13.77
CA VAL A 216 -16.28 -3.14 12.85
C VAL A 216 -14.93 -2.67 13.40
N SER A 217 -14.61 -3.04 14.64
CA SER A 217 -13.37 -2.65 15.32
C SER A 217 -12.54 -3.89 15.63
N GLU A 218 -11.40 -4.03 15.01
CA GLU A 218 -10.50 -5.17 15.19
C GLU A 218 -9.79 -5.20 16.55
N ARG A 219 -9.76 -4.09 17.26
CA ARG A 219 -9.20 -3.97 18.61
C ARG A 219 -10.28 -3.69 19.67
N ALA A 220 -11.57 -3.97 19.37
CA ALA A 220 -12.68 -3.73 20.28
C ALA A 220 -12.50 -4.39 21.65
N TRP A 221 -11.95 -5.61 21.70
CA TRP A 221 -11.71 -6.36 22.92
C TRP A 221 -10.65 -5.71 23.86
N MET A 222 -9.77 -4.85 23.33
CA MET A 222 -8.82 -4.04 24.10
C MET A 222 -9.33 -2.62 24.32
N ASN A 223 -10.47 -2.23 23.75
CA ASN A 223 -10.94 -0.87 23.69
C ASN A 223 -9.90 0.13 23.15
N ASP A 224 -9.10 -0.31 22.17
CA ASP A 224 -7.97 0.45 21.62
C ASP A 224 -8.19 0.94 20.18
N SER A 225 -9.39 0.73 19.62
CA SER A 225 -9.81 1.29 18.34
C SER A 225 -11.29 1.68 18.35
N PRO A 226 -11.72 2.53 19.29
CA PRO A 226 -13.13 2.83 19.45
C PRO A 226 -13.71 3.68 18.31
N HIS A 227 -12.86 4.38 17.56
CA HIS A 227 -13.26 5.28 16.48
C HIS A 227 -12.28 5.24 15.33
N VAL A 228 -12.81 5.42 14.12
CA VAL A 228 -12.00 5.72 12.93
C VAL A 228 -11.39 7.12 13.05
N ASN A 229 -10.16 7.27 12.58
CA ASN A 229 -9.50 8.57 12.46
C ASN A 229 -9.08 8.75 11.01
N PHE A 230 -9.61 9.76 10.35
CA PHE A 230 -9.23 10.14 8.99
C PHE A 230 -8.44 11.43 9.02
N ARG A 231 -7.13 11.32 8.80
CA ARG A 231 -6.14 12.37 9.00
C ARG A 231 -5.31 12.60 7.77
N GLY A 232 -4.66 13.76 7.72
CA GLY A 232 -3.76 14.08 6.61
C GLY A 232 -2.61 14.96 7.00
N ILE A 233 -1.67 15.08 6.07
CA ILE A 233 -0.56 16.03 6.12
C ILE A 233 -0.61 16.83 4.83
N SER A 234 -0.63 18.16 4.96
CA SER A 234 -0.64 19.07 3.83
C SER A 234 0.72 19.76 3.64
N ASP A 235 1.00 20.17 2.40
CA ASP A 235 2.12 21.08 2.13
C ASP A 235 1.79 22.52 2.56
N GLU A 236 2.76 23.41 2.39
CA GLU A 236 2.64 24.83 2.76
C GLU A 236 1.57 25.60 1.96
N LYS A 237 1.08 25.01 0.86
CA LYS A 237 0.03 25.58 0.01
C LYS A 237 -1.37 25.00 0.35
N GLY A 238 -1.43 24.06 1.29
CA GLY A 238 -2.66 23.39 1.69
C GLY A 238 -3.05 22.17 0.84
N ARG A 239 -2.19 21.73 -0.10
CA ARG A 239 -2.40 20.48 -0.83
C ARG A 239 -2.13 19.30 0.10
N LEU A 240 -3.06 18.36 0.22
CA LEU A 240 -2.79 17.10 0.92
C LEU A 240 -1.68 16.32 0.20
N MET A 241 -0.70 15.90 0.95
CA MET A 241 0.39 15.02 0.52
C MET A 241 0.19 13.59 1.04
N VAL A 242 -0.43 13.44 2.20
CA VAL A 242 -0.68 12.16 2.86
C VAL A 242 -2.11 12.14 3.37
N VAL A 243 -2.81 11.03 3.14
CA VAL A 243 -4.09 10.71 3.76
C VAL A 243 -3.94 9.40 4.52
N MET A 244 -4.47 9.37 5.73
CA MET A 244 -4.32 8.27 6.68
C MET A 244 -5.68 7.87 7.24
N ALA A 245 -6.07 6.63 7.00
CA ALA A 245 -7.26 6.02 7.60
C ALA A 245 -6.81 5.05 8.70
N HIS A 246 -6.94 5.47 9.95
CA HIS A 246 -6.52 4.71 11.12
C HIS A 246 -7.74 4.12 11.85
N ASN A 247 -7.64 2.89 12.31
CA ASN A 247 -8.71 2.08 12.90
C ASN A 247 -9.84 1.79 11.90
N THR A 248 -9.49 1.55 10.67
CA THR A 248 -10.40 1.11 9.62
C THR A 248 -9.60 0.42 8.53
N ASP A 249 -10.27 -0.39 7.74
CA ASP A 249 -9.75 -1.14 6.60
C ASP A 249 -10.63 -0.81 5.39
N LEU A 250 -10.31 0.29 4.71
CA LEU A 250 -11.07 0.69 3.53
C LEU A 250 -10.84 -0.26 2.34
N PRO A 251 -9.63 -0.77 2.08
CA PRO A 251 -9.37 -1.74 1.01
C PRO A 251 -10.22 -3.00 1.12
N ASP A 252 -10.52 -3.51 2.31
CA ASP A 252 -11.37 -4.70 2.48
C ASP A 252 -12.80 -4.48 1.95
N THR A 253 -13.24 -3.22 1.80
CA THR A 253 -14.54 -2.91 1.19
C THR A 253 -14.60 -3.28 -0.30
N TRP A 254 -13.45 -3.51 -0.95
CA TRP A 254 -13.36 -3.91 -2.35
C TRP A 254 -12.43 -5.10 -2.62
N GLU A 255 -11.51 -5.46 -1.70
CA GLU A 255 -10.57 -6.57 -1.87
C GLU A 255 -11.30 -7.88 -2.18
N ARG A 256 -12.35 -8.15 -1.44
CA ARG A 256 -13.10 -9.39 -1.50
C ARG A 256 -14.54 -9.18 -1.96
N GLU A 257 -14.70 -8.27 -2.91
CA GLU A 257 -15.99 -7.98 -3.51
C GLU A 257 -16.68 -9.26 -4.01
N GLY A 258 -17.92 -9.47 -3.58
CA GLY A 258 -18.72 -10.63 -3.94
C GLY A 258 -18.63 -11.84 -2.99
N GLU A 259 -17.74 -11.84 -2.00
CA GLU A 259 -17.67 -12.93 -1.03
C GLU A 259 -18.85 -12.94 -0.05
N ASN A 260 -19.33 -11.78 0.36
CA ASN A 260 -20.46 -11.63 1.26
C ASN A 260 -21.34 -10.43 0.87
N GLN A 261 -22.58 -10.70 0.48
CA GLN A 261 -23.50 -9.66 -0.01
C GLN A 261 -23.85 -8.62 1.06
N GLU A 262 -24.06 -9.04 2.32
CA GLU A 262 -24.41 -8.13 3.40
C GLU A 262 -23.25 -7.15 3.72
N TYR A 263 -22.02 -7.66 3.74
CA TYR A 263 -20.83 -6.85 3.92
C TYR A 263 -20.67 -5.85 2.76
N PHE A 264 -20.82 -6.33 1.52
CA PHE A 264 -20.75 -5.48 0.33
C PHE A 264 -21.79 -4.37 0.37
N ASP A 265 -23.07 -4.71 0.57
CA ASP A 265 -24.16 -3.72 0.56
C ASP A 265 -23.98 -2.65 1.64
N ARG A 266 -23.37 -3.03 2.78
CA ARG A 266 -23.16 -2.12 3.89
C ARG A 266 -21.95 -1.20 3.71
N PHE A 267 -20.80 -1.72 3.30
CA PHE A 267 -19.53 -1.00 3.37
C PHE A 267 -18.98 -0.56 2.01
N SER A 268 -19.12 -1.39 0.97
CA SER A 268 -18.44 -1.15 -0.30
C SER A 268 -18.88 0.13 -1.01
N PRO A 269 -20.17 0.54 -1.01
CA PRO A 269 -20.56 1.79 -1.67
C PRO A 269 -19.84 3.02 -1.08
N ASN A 270 -19.73 3.08 0.25
CA ASN A 270 -19.02 4.19 0.92
C ASN A 270 -17.50 4.05 0.76
N GLY A 271 -16.95 2.86 0.94
CA GLY A 271 -15.53 2.60 0.74
C GLY A 271 -15.05 3.01 -0.64
N TYR A 272 -15.76 2.58 -1.70
CA TYR A 272 -15.46 3.02 -3.08
C TYR A 272 -15.61 4.54 -3.26
N ALA A 273 -16.61 5.16 -2.67
CA ALA A 273 -16.78 6.61 -2.78
C ALA A 273 -15.59 7.36 -2.17
N VAL A 274 -15.10 6.92 -0.99
CA VAL A 274 -13.90 7.47 -0.36
C VAL A 274 -12.65 7.22 -1.21
N GLY A 275 -12.40 5.96 -1.59
CA GLY A 275 -11.21 5.58 -2.37
C GLY A 275 -11.12 6.30 -3.71
N VAL A 276 -12.24 6.36 -4.48
CA VAL A 276 -12.31 7.08 -5.76
C VAL A 276 -12.05 8.57 -5.57
N ASN A 277 -12.66 9.20 -4.56
CA ASN A 277 -12.41 10.61 -4.25
C ASN A 277 -10.93 10.87 -3.95
N VAL A 278 -10.30 10.00 -3.14
CA VAL A 278 -8.88 10.11 -2.79
C VAL A 278 -7.99 9.96 -4.03
N ALA A 279 -8.25 8.96 -4.87
CA ALA A 279 -7.48 8.75 -6.10
C ALA A 279 -7.63 9.91 -7.08
N LEU A 280 -8.83 10.41 -7.30
CA LEU A 280 -9.08 11.57 -8.18
C LEU A 280 -8.43 12.84 -7.61
N TYR A 281 -8.51 13.06 -6.29
CA TYR A 281 -7.81 14.17 -5.65
C TYR A 281 -6.30 14.10 -5.90
N ALA A 282 -5.69 12.94 -5.71
CA ALA A 282 -4.26 12.71 -5.93
C ALA A 282 -3.82 13.01 -7.38
N MET A 283 -4.68 12.70 -8.36
CA MET A 283 -4.39 12.91 -9.79
C MET A 283 -4.63 14.35 -10.26
N THR A 284 -5.34 15.17 -9.49
CA THR A 284 -5.76 16.52 -9.93
C THR A 284 -5.15 17.66 -9.10
N HIS A 285 -4.46 17.37 -8.02
CA HIS A 285 -3.85 18.33 -7.10
C HIS A 285 -2.37 18.00 -6.86
#